data_05c4043487dae9e448cd05534733d798
#
_entry.id   05c4043487dae9e448cd05534733d798
#
_cell.length_a   1.000
_cell.length_b   1.000
_cell.length_c   1.000
_cell.angle_alpha   90.00
_cell.angle_beta   90.00
_cell.angle_gamma   90.00
#
_symmetry.space_group_name_H-M   'P 1'
#
loop_
_entity.id
_entity.type
_entity.pdbx_description
1 polymer ?
#
loop_
_entity_poly.entity_id
_entity_poly.type
_entity_poly.pdbx_seq_one_letter_code
_entity_poly.pdbx_strand_id
1 'polypeptide(L)'
;VSGNGPNIAGEIELPLSILHSNFKISSSGETILLTSQDSILVDSIHTGALQPDISIGRINNGENYGLFLEPTPGTMNGEESVMGILNDITFSHESGFYNETSMLISINTLEEDVVIYYTLDGSEPSTNSFFYTSPIQVVENRVLRAVAFKTGWIKSPIKTATYIFDNENNN
;
A
#
# COMPACT_ATOMS: atom_id res chain seq x y z
N VAL A 1 -17.60 -9.27 13.41
CA VAL A 1 -19.04 -9.21 13.66
C VAL A 1 -19.26 -9.42 15.14
N SER A 2 -19.23 -8.37 15.94
CA SER A 2 -19.74 -8.42 17.31
C SER A 2 -21.18 -7.90 17.31
N GLY A 3 -22.14 -8.77 16.95
CA GLY A 3 -23.51 -8.52 17.29
C GLY A 3 -23.67 -8.72 18.80
N ASN A 4 -23.96 -7.65 19.56
CA ASN A 4 -24.63 -7.79 20.86
C ASN A 4 -26.06 -8.27 20.59
N GLY A 5 -26.20 -9.52 20.16
CA GLY A 5 -27.44 -10.26 20.24
C GLY A 5 -27.66 -10.74 21.68
N PRO A 6 -28.91 -11.05 22.10
CA PRO A 6 -29.18 -11.56 23.42
C PRO A 6 -28.35 -12.83 23.65
N ASN A 7 -27.65 -12.86 24.77
CA ASN A 7 -26.86 -13.99 25.26
C ASN A 7 -27.80 -15.22 25.37
N ILE A 8 -27.69 -16.13 24.41
CA ILE A 8 -28.43 -17.41 24.47
C ILE A 8 -27.57 -18.31 25.35
N ALA A 9 -28.11 -18.72 26.52
CA ALA A 9 -27.44 -19.60 27.45
C ALA A 9 -26.97 -20.87 26.74
N GLY A 10 -25.63 -20.99 26.51
CA GLY A 10 -25.00 -22.12 25.83
C GLY A 10 -24.01 -21.74 24.73
N GLU A 11 -23.80 -20.45 24.41
CA GLU A 11 -22.74 -20.03 23.50
C GLU A 11 -21.37 -20.27 24.11
N ILE A 12 -20.57 -21.12 23.46
CA ILE A 12 -19.16 -21.28 23.78
C ILE A 12 -18.43 -20.09 23.12
N GLU A 13 -17.98 -19.13 23.91
CA GLU A 13 -17.04 -18.11 23.42
C GLU A 13 -15.70 -18.78 23.08
N LEU A 14 -15.48 -19.06 21.80
CA LEU A 14 -14.19 -19.49 21.32
C LEU A 14 -13.25 -18.29 21.26
N PRO A 15 -12.01 -18.39 21.74
CA PRO A 15 -11.04 -17.31 21.58
C PRO A 15 -10.81 -17.05 20.09
N LEU A 16 -10.77 -15.77 19.71
CA LEU A 16 -10.58 -15.34 18.29
C LEU A 16 -9.39 -16.02 17.60
N SER A 17 -8.37 -16.41 18.37
CA SER A 17 -7.17 -17.10 17.88
C SER A 17 -7.41 -18.49 17.28
N ILE A 18 -8.58 -19.10 17.53
CA ILE A 18 -8.94 -20.42 16.97
C ILE A 18 -10.07 -20.36 15.94
N LEU A 19 -10.54 -19.17 15.59
CA LEU A 19 -11.52 -18.99 14.53
C LEU A 19 -10.81 -18.89 13.18
N HIS A 20 -11.02 -19.88 12.32
CA HIS A 20 -10.46 -19.93 10.97
C HIS A 20 -11.57 -20.05 9.95
N SER A 21 -11.48 -19.30 8.86
CA SER A 21 -12.30 -19.53 7.68
C SER A 21 -11.82 -20.77 6.94
N ASN A 22 -12.72 -21.49 6.29
CA ASN A 22 -12.38 -22.60 5.39
C ASN A 22 -12.16 -22.15 3.92
N PHE A 23 -12.09 -20.86 3.68
CA PHE A 23 -11.85 -20.24 2.38
C PHE A 23 -10.71 -19.22 2.48
N LYS A 24 -10.15 -18.86 1.33
CA LYS A 24 -9.12 -17.81 1.19
C LYS A 24 -9.71 -16.64 0.42
N ILE A 25 -9.29 -15.44 0.78
CA ILE A 25 -9.61 -14.22 0.06
C ILE A 25 -8.45 -13.93 -0.90
N SER A 26 -8.79 -13.67 -2.18
CA SER A 26 -7.81 -13.35 -3.21
C SER A 26 -7.17 -11.99 -2.94
N SER A 27 -5.84 -11.90 -3.05
CA SER A 27 -5.13 -10.62 -2.95
C SER A 27 -5.43 -9.66 -4.10
N SER A 28 -5.92 -10.16 -5.23
CA SER A 28 -6.38 -9.32 -6.36
C SER A 28 -7.78 -8.72 -6.16
N GLY A 29 -8.43 -9.08 -5.05
CA GLY A 29 -9.78 -8.64 -4.72
C GLY A 29 -10.85 -9.63 -5.15
N GLU A 30 -11.91 -9.67 -4.36
CA GLU A 30 -13.12 -10.45 -4.64
C GLU A 30 -14.33 -9.92 -3.86
N THR A 31 -15.49 -10.42 -4.16
CA THR A 31 -16.71 -10.09 -3.42
C THR A 31 -17.03 -11.18 -2.42
N ILE A 32 -17.14 -10.80 -1.15
CA ILE A 32 -17.56 -11.67 -0.06
C ILE A 32 -19.05 -11.41 0.19
N LEU A 33 -19.83 -12.46 0.22
CA LEU A 33 -21.28 -12.41 0.43
C LEU A 33 -21.63 -13.13 1.75
N LEU A 34 -22.44 -12.49 2.57
CA LEU A 34 -23.09 -13.13 3.71
C LEU A 34 -24.55 -13.35 3.38
N THR A 35 -25.00 -14.60 3.40
CA THR A 35 -26.39 -14.97 3.10
C THR A 35 -27.02 -15.68 4.30
N SER A 36 -28.35 -15.54 4.46
CA SER A 36 -29.14 -16.32 5.40
C SER A 36 -29.27 -17.80 4.94
N GLN A 37 -29.85 -18.65 5.78
CA GLN A 37 -30.14 -20.05 5.44
C GLN A 37 -31.07 -20.18 4.22
N ASP A 38 -31.91 -19.18 3.99
CA ASP A 38 -32.84 -19.14 2.84
C ASP A 38 -32.18 -18.49 1.60
N SER A 39 -30.85 -18.37 1.57
CA SER A 39 -30.07 -17.76 0.49
C SER A 39 -30.41 -16.30 0.21
N ILE A 40 -30.97 -15.58 1.20
CA ILE A 40 -31.21 -14.14 1.11
C ILE A 40 -29.89 -13.42 1.45
N LEU A 41 -29.48 -12.48 0.60
CA LEU A 41 -28.28 -11.65 0.85
C LEU A 41 -28.51 -10.79 2.09
N VAL A 42 -27.66 -10.97 3.10
CA VAL A 42 -27.65 -10.19 4.36
C VAL A 42 -26.67 -9.05 4.28
N ASP A 43 -25.45 -9.31 3.74
CA ASP A 43 -24.38 -8.32 3.62
C ASP A 43 -23.43 -8.71 2.48
N SER A 44 -22.71 -7.72 1.96
CA SER A 44 -21.66 -7.94 0.96
C SER A 44 -20.56 -6.91 1.07
N ILE A 45 -19.35 -7.33 0.73
CA ILE A 45 -18.20 -6.44 0.60
C ILE A 45 -17.38 -6.83 -0.61
N HIS A 46 -16.99 -5.84 -1.41
CA HIS A 46 -15.96 -6.00 -2.44
C HIS A 46 -14.63 -5.50 -1.88
N THR A 47 -13.63 -6.40 -1.75
CA THR A 47 -12.39 -6.08 -1.05
C THR A 47 -11.45 -5.19 -1.86
N GLY A 48 -11.58 -5.16 -3.19
CA GLY A 48 -10.54 -4.60 -4.05
C GLY A 48 -9.20 -5.35 -3.91
N ALA A 49 -8.14 -4.82 -4.50
CA ALA A 49 -6.81 -5.38 -4.33
C ALA A 49 -6.33 -5.18 -2.88
N LEU A 50 -5.94 -6.27 -2.23
CA LEU A 50 -5.46 -6.28 -0.85
C LEU A 50 -3.93 -6.29 -0.82
N GLN A 51 -3.35 -5.52 0.09
CA GLN A 51 -1.92 -5.56 0.39
C GLN A 51 -1.67 -6.20 1.76
N PRO A 52 -0.47 -6.77 1.98
CA PRO A 52 -0.08 -7.26 3.30
C PRO A 52 -0.26 -6.19 4.38
N ASP A 53 -0.64 -6.63 5.57
CA ASP A 53 -0.78 -5.80 6.78
C ASP A 53 -1.82 -4.67 6.68
N ILE A 54 -2.75 -4.76 5.72
CA ILE A 54 -3.87 -3.83 5.57
C ILE A 54 -5.19 -4.59 5.71
N SER A 55 -6.05 -4.11 6.58
CA SER A 55 -7.40 -4.63 6.73
C SER A 55 -8.43 -3.73 6.05
N ILE A 56 -9.53 -4.33 5.60
CA ILE A 56 -10.71 -3.62 5.13
C ILE A 56 -11.88 -3.90 6.06
N GLY A 57 -12.63 -2.88 6.41
CA GLY A 57 -13.78 -3.02 7.30
C GLY A 57 -14.71 -1.83 7.25
N ARG A 58 -15.83 -1.94 7.95
CA ARG A 58 -16.78 -0.83 8.09
C ARG A 58 -16.18 0.26 8.99
N ILE A 59 -16.34 1.52 8.59
CA ILE A 59 -15.96 2.68 9.39
C ILE A 59 -17.04 2.89 10.45
N ASN A 60 -16.66 2.88 11.75
CA ASN A 60 -17.57 3.07 12.87
C ASN A 60 -18.82 2.18 12.84
N ASN A 61 -18.72 0.94 12.33
CA ASN A 61 -19.89 0.07 12.09
C ASN A 61 -20.97 0.69 11.18
N GLY A 62 -20.63 1.74 10.43
CA GLY A 62 -21.52 2.37 9.46
C GLY A 62 -21.65 1.57 8.17
N GLU A 63 -22.23 2.21 7.14
CA GLU A 63 -22.39 1.58 5.82
C GLU A 63 -21.13 1.67 4.96
N ASN A 64 -20.26 2.66 5.22
CA ASN A 64 -19.04 2.88 4.45
C ASN A 64 -17.91 1.94 4.88
N TYR A 65 -17.12 1.49 3.91
CA TYR A 65 -15.92 0.71 4.13
C TYR A 65 -14.68 1.59 3.99
N GLY A 66 -13.63 1.23 4.74
CA GLY A 66 -12.32 1.88 4.71
C GLY A 66 -11.19 0.88 4.85
N LEU A 67 -9.99 1.32 4.53
CA LEU A 67 -8.76 0.58 4.74
C LEU A 67 -8.13 1.01 6.08
N PHE A 68 -7.66 0.04 6.86
CA PHE A 68 -7.09 0.27 8.18
C PHE A 68 -5.69 -0.35 8.26
N LEU A 69 -4.72 0.44 8.74
CA LEU A 69 -3.35 -0.02 9.00
C LEU A 69 -3.29 -0.92 10.23
N GLU A 70 -4.13 -0.64 11.23
CA GLU A 70 -4.23 -1.41 12.46
C GLU A 70 -5.53 -2.23 12.44
N PRO A 71 -5.44 -3.57 12.37
CA PRO A 71 -6.62 -4.41 12.43
C PRO A 71 -7.22 -4.41 13.85
N THR A 72 -8.54 -4.42 13.93
CA THR A 72 -9.29 -4.38 15.20
C THR A 72 -10.18 -5.62 15.39
N PRO A 73 -9.63 -6.84 15.45
CA PRO A 73 -10.42 -8.06 15.57
C PRO A 73 -11.20 -8.08 16.90
N GLY A 74 -12.52 -8.29 16.81
CA GLY A 74 -13.42 -8.35 17.98
C GLY A 74 -13.79 -7.00 18.57
N THR A 75 -13.31 -5.88 17.99
CA THR A 75 -13.66 -4.53 18.43
C THR A 75 -14.16 -3.69 17.24
N MET A 76 -14.79 -2.57 17.53
CA MET A 76 -15.25 -1.64 16.49
C MET A 76 -14.08 -0.95 15.81
N ASN A 77 -14.11 -0.86 14.48
CA ASN A 77 -13.18 -0.04 13.72
C ASN A 77 -13.37 1.44 14.08
N GLY A 78 -12.27 2.21 14.08
CA GLY A 78 -12.29 3.65 14.30
C GLY A 78 -12.84 4.44 13.10
N GLU A 79 -12.81 5.76 13.23
CA GLU A 79 -13.14 6.71 12.16
C GLU A 79 -12.00 6.91 11.17
N GLU A 80 -10.75 6.73 11.64
CA GLU A 80 -9.55 6.93 10.84
C GLU A 80 -9.34 5.75 9.91
N SER A 81 -9.65 5.97 8.65
CA SER A 81 -9.34 5.05 7.56
C SER A 81 -8.48 5.74 6.52
N VAL A 82 -7.70 4.97 5.76
CA VAL A 82 -6.97 5.53 4.62
C VAL A 82 -7.84 5.48 3.37
N MET A 83 -7.70 6.50 2.51
CA MET A 83 -8.51 6.65 1.30
C MET A 83 -8.10 5.69 0.18
N GLY A 84 -6.86 5.17 0.22
CA GLY A 84 -6.34 4.25 -0.76
C GLY A 84 -4.84 4.00 -0.59
N ILE A 85 -4.28 3.32 -1.59
CA ILE A 85 -2.86 2.98 -1.68
C ILE A 85 -2.33 3.62 -2.95
N LEU A 86 -1.22 4.35 -2.86
CA LEU A 86 -0.60 4.96 -4.04
C LEU A 86 0.00 3.89 -4.95
N ASN A 87 -0.18 4.08 -6.25
CA ASN A 87 0.41 3.23 -7.28
C ASN A 87 1.94 3.38 -7.35
N ASP A 88 2.57 2.46 -8.11
CA ASP A 88 3.99 2.51 -8.37
C ASP A 88 4.39 3.80 -9.08
N ILE A 89 5.53 4.35 -8.67
CA ILE A 89 6.21 5.41 -9.41
C ILE A 89 7.17 4.80 -10.44
N THR A 90 7.46 5.54 -11.49
CA THR A 90 8.38 5.11 -12.56
C THR A 90 9.52 6.09 -12.73
N PHE A 91 10.68 5.59 -13.19
CA PHE A 91 11.82 6.42 -13.55
C PHE A 91 11.92 6.50 -15.07
N SER A 92 12.41 7.62 -15.59
CA SER A 92 12.64 7.82 -17.04
C SER A 92 13.69 6.88 -17.62
N HIS A 93 14.57 6.33 -16.77
CA HIS A 93 15.63 5.39 -17.14
C HIS A 93 15.60 4.20 -16.17
N GLU A 94 15.76 3.00 -16.71
CA GLU A 94 15.84 1.77 -15.91
C GLU A 94 17.26 1.59 -15.33
N SER A 95 17.41 0.60 -14.44
CA SER A 95 18.74 0.21 -13.94
C SER A 95 19.65 -0.26 -15.09
N GLY A 96 20.92 0.13 -15.09
CA GLY A 96 21.81 -0.30 -16.14
C GLY A 96 23.20 0.33 -16.10
N PHE A 97 23.99 -0.02 -17.15
CA PHE A 97 25.29 0.57 -17.43
C PHE A 97 25.11 1.65 -18.51
N TYR A 98 25.73 2.78 -18.30
CA TYR A 98 25.58 3.97 -19.15
C TYR A 98 26.95 4.51 -19.54
N ASN A 99 27.10 4.85 -20.82
CA ASN A 99 28.35 5.39 -21.38
C ASN A 99 28.36 6.94 -21.39
N GLU A 100 27.27 7.55 -20.96
CA GLU A 100 27.14 9.00 -20.83
C GLU A 100 27.89 9.48 -19.58
N THR A 101 28.36 10.73 -19.60
CA THR A 101 29.02 11.37 -18.45
C THR A 101 28.03 11.92 -17.42
N SER A 102 26.76 12.06 -17.81
CA SER A 102 25.68 12.51 -16.94
C SER A 102 24.32 12.16 -17.52
N MET A 103 23.32 11.99 -16.65
CA MET A 103 21.94 11.72 -17.01
C MET A 103 20.98 12.58 -16.18
N LEU A 104 19.81 12.88 -16.74
CA LEU A 104 18.70 13.50 -16.04
C LEU A 104 17.59 12.44 -15.84
N ILE A 105 17.33 12.09 -14.60
CA ILE A 105 16.32 11.09 -14.24
C ILE A 105 15.06 11.81 -13.78
N SER A 106 13.97 11.60 -14.52
CA SER A 106 12.63 12.03 -14.10
C SER A 106 11.93 10.94 -13.32
N ILE A 107 11.19 11.33 -12.28
CA ILE A 107 10.30 10.45 -11.53
C ILE A 107 8.88 10.79 -11.93
N ASN A 108 8.11 9.78 -12.37
CA ASN A 108 6.74 9.96 -12.83
C ASN A 108 5.77 9.14 -11.97
N THR A 109 4.57 9.66 -11.81
CA THR A 109 3.43 9.02 -11.16
C THR A 109 2.16 9.33 -11.93
N LEU A 110 1.16 8.46 -11.82
CA LEU A 110 -0.19 8.67 -12.35
C LEU A 110 -1.10 9.40 -11.35
N GLU A 111 -0.65 9.54 -10.10
CA GLU A 111 -1.42 10.16 -9.04
C GLU A 111 -1.19 11.66 -9.00
N GLU A 112 -2.28 12.40 -8.78
CA GLU A 112 -2.24 13.84 -8.51
C GLU A 112 -2.05 14.13 -7.02
N ASP A 113 -1.53 15.31 -6.68
CA ASP A 113 -1.34 15.79 -5.30
C ASP A 113 -0.46 14.87 -4.44
N VAL A 114 0.56 14.28 -5.04
CA VAL A 114 1.55 13.48 -4.32
C VAL A 114 2.85 14.26 -4.10
N VAL A 115 3.52 13.90 -3.02
CA VAL A 115 4.86 14.38 -2.67
C VAL A 115 5.82 13.20 -2.82
N ILE A 116 6.89 13.38 -3.60
CA ILE A 116 7.89 12.34 -3.82
C ILE A 116 9.17 12.67 -3.07
N TYR A 117 9.67 11.70 -2.31
CA TYR A 117 10.99 11.77 -1.67
C TYR A 117 11.91 10.71 -2.25
N TYR A 118 13.21 11.02 -2.30
CA TYR A 118 14.20 10.12 -2.86
C TYR A 118 15.55 10.17 -2.12
N THR A 119 16.36 9.12 -2.32
CA THR A 119 17.75 8.99 -1.89
C THR A 119 18.60 8.58 -3.07
N LEU A 120 19.94 8.86 -3.01
CA LEU A 120 20.90 8.53 -4.06
C LEU A 120 21.97 7.55 -3.60
N ASP A 121 21.92 7.13 -2.36
CA ASP A 121 22.89 6.25 -1.70
C ASP A 121 22.33 4.84 -1.42
N GLY A 122 21.10 4.56 -1.88
CA GLY A 122 20.42 3.29 -1.64
C GLY A 122 19.76 3.16 -0.26
N SER A 123 19.83 4.19 0.58
CA SER A 123 19.07 4.21 1.85
C SER A 123 17.56 4.26 1.58
N GLU A 124 16.76 3.87 2.58
CA GLU A 124 15.30 3.92 2.45
C GLU A 124 14.81 5.36 2.46
N PRO A 125 14.06 5.81 1.41
CA PRO A 125 13.53 7.17 1.37
C PRO A 125 12.39 7.35 2.38
N SER A 126 12.38 8.52 3.03
CA SER A 126 11.40 8.94 4.02
C SER A 126 11.06 10.42 3.81
N THR A 127 10.15 10.96 4.60
CA THR A 127 9.80 12.39 4.59
C THR A 127 10.96 13.33 4.98
N ASN A 128 12.07 12.78 5.47
CA ASN A 128 13.31 13.52 5.76
C ASN A 128 14.35 13.43 4.64
N SER A 129 14.05 12.71 3.55
CA SER A 129 14.94 12.53 2.39
C SER A 129 14.82 13.72 1.43
N PHE A 130 15.55 13.68 0.31
CA PHE A 130 15.45 14.73 -0.70
C PHE A 130 14.05 14.79 -1.29
N PHE A 131 13.53 16.01 -1.41
CA PHE A 131 12.24 16.29 -2.02
C PHE A 131 12.38 16.43 -3.54
N TYR A 132 11.57 15.71 -4.31
CA TYR A 132 11.63 15.74 -5.77
C TYR A 132 10.81 16.92 -6.33
N THR A 133 11.48 17.84 -7.04
CA THR A 133 10.86 18.99 -7.70
C THR A 133 11.20 19.10 -9.18
N SER A 134 12.28 18.46 -9.61
CA SER A 134 12.78 18.51 -10.99
C SER A 134 13.65 17.28 -11.28
N PRO A 135 13.93 16.98 -12.55
CA PRO A 135 14.78 15.84 -12.90
C PRO A 135 16.12 15.86 -12.17
N ILE A 136 16.51 14.70 -11.67
CA ILE A 136 17.71 14.49 -10.85
C ILE A 136 18.89 14.29 -11.77
N GLN A 137 19.93 15.13 -11.64
CA GLN A 137 21.17 14.93 -12.36
C GLN A 137 22.02 13.86 -11.65
N VAL A 138 22.39 12.83 -12.41
CA VAL A 138 23.28 11.75 -11.96
C VAL A 138 24.52 11.76 -12.82
N VAL A 139 25.71 11.90 -12.18
CA VAL A 139 27.02 12.03 -12.85
C VAL A 139 28.03 10.96 -12.43
N GLU A 140 27.65 10.09 -11.53
CA GLU A 140 28.47 9.00 -10.99
C GLU A 140 27.58 7.82 -10.57
N ASN A 141 28.19 6.69 -10.24
CA ASN A 141 27.45 5.50 -9.81
C ASN A 141 26.53 5.82 -8.64
N ARG A 142 25.22 5.55 -8.80
CA ARG A 142 24.19 5.85 -7.80
C ARG A 142 23.14 4.75 -7.73
N VAL A 143 22.60 4.59 -6.53
CA VAL A 143 21.39 3.81 -6.28
C VAL A 143 20.29 4.80 -5.92
N LEU A 144 19.42 5.09 -6.89
CA LEU A 144 18.25 5.92 -6.68
C LEU A 144 17.12 5.07 -6.09
N ARG A 145 16.59 5.50 -4.96
CA ARG A 145 15.35 4.96 -4.38
C ARG A 145 14.37 6.10 -4.17
N ALA A 146 13.10 5.86 -4.48
CA ALA A 146 12.08 6.89 -4.32
C ALA A 146 10.74 6.30 -3.89
N VAL A 147 9.93 7.13 -3.23
CA VAL A 147 8.61 6.80 -2.71
C VAL A 147 7.69 8.01 -2.79
N ALA A 148 6.43 7.80 -3.13
CA ALA A 148 5.40 8.83 -3.12
C ALA A 148 4.57 8.78 -1.84
N PHE A 149 4.18 9.96 -1.34
CA PHE A 149 3.29 10.17 -0.21
C PHE A 149 2.11 11.05 -0.61
N LYS A 150 0.96 10.81 0.00
CA LYS A 150 -0.23 11.65 -0.09
C LYS A 150 -0.97 11.57 1.24
N THR A 151 -1.43 12.71 1.74
CA THR A 151 -2.16 12.76 3.01
C THR A 151 -3.40 11.88 2.96
N GLY A 152 -3.58 11.04 3.97
CA GLY A 152 -4.70 10.10 4.06
C GLY A 152 -4.58 8.86 3.16
N TRP A 153 -3.42 8.64 2.51
CA TRP A 153 -3.15 7.48 1.67
C TRP A 153 -1.97 6.67 2.21
N ILE A 154 -1.94 5.39 1.88
CA ILE A 154 -0.75 4.56 2.08
C ILE A 154 0.27 4.94 1.01
N LYS A 155 1.53 5.11 1.43
CA LYS A 155 2.65 5.43 0.54
C LYS A 155 2.77 4.41 -0.60
N SER A 156 3.34 4.85 -1.74
CA SER A 156 3.65 3.93 -2.83
C SER A 156 4.68 2.87 -2.42
N PRO A 157 4.77 1.76 -3.15
CA PRO A 157 5.96 0.92 -3.11
C PRO A 157 7.22 1.74 -3.42
N ILE A 158 8.35 1.35 -2.82
CA ILE A 158 9.64 2.01 -3.09
C ILE A 158 10.18 1.52 -4.43
N LYS A 159 10.31 2.42 -5.40
CA LYS A 159 11.01 2.15 -6.66
C LYS A 159 12.51 2.30 -6.44
N THR A 160 13.29 1.34 -6.94
CA THR A 160 14.75 1.34 -6.89
C THR A 160 15.34 1.19 -8.28
N ALA A 161 16.37 1.98 -8.61
CA ALA A 161 17.18 1.80 -9.79
C ALA A 161 18.66 2.08 -9.48
N THR A 162 19.54 1.32 -10.13
CA THR A 162 21.00 1.46 -10.02
C THR A 162 21.55 1.94 -11.34
N TYR A 163 22.25 3.06 -11.32
CA TYR A 163 22.91 3.65 -12.48
C TYR A 163 24.42 3.50 -12.32
N ILE A 164 25.05 2.85 -13.29
CA ILE A 164 26.50 2.60 -13.31
C ILE A 164 27.06 3.28 -14.57
N PHE A 165 27.98 4.21 -14.37
CA PHE A 165 28.66 4.90 -15.46
C PHE A 165 29.98 4.20 -15.77
N ASP A 166 30.14 3.82 -17.02
CA ASP A 166 31.39 3.24 -17.52
C ASP A 166 32.35 4.41 -17.86
N ASN A 167 33.22 4.72 -16.91
CA ASN A 167 34.21 5.79 -17.07
C ASN A 167 35.52 5.30 -17.70
N GLU A 168 35.56 4.09 -18.31
CA GLU A 168 36.81 3.50 -18.86
C GLU A 168 37.33 4.17 -20.14
N ASN A 169 36.67 5.20 -20.69
CA ASN A 169 37.09 5.87 -21.91
C ASN A 169 37.80 7.22 -21.71
N ASN A 170 38.50 7.43 -20.57
CA ASN A 170 39.40 8.57 -20.41
C ASN A 170 40.86 8.12 -20.40
N ASN A 171 41.36 7.63 -21.53
CA ASN A 171 42.80 7.57 -21.88
C ASN A 171 43.05 8.15 -23.26
#